data_b183b76f6ceb7c7f842efdb0dee435e1
#
_entry.id   b183b76f6ceb7c7f842efdb0dee435e1
#
_cell.length_a   1.000
_cell.length_b   1.000
_cell.length_c   1.000
_cell.angle_alpha   90.00
_cell.angle_beta   90.00
_cell.angle_gamma   90.00
#
_symmetry.space_group_name_H-M   'P 1'
#
loop_
_entity.id
_entity.type
_entity.pdbx_description
1 polymer ?
#
loop_
_entity_poly.entity_id
_entity_poly.type
_entity_poly.pdbx_seq_one_letter_code
_entity_poly.pdbx_strand_id
1 'polypeptide(L)'
;MGEVLWDLLPDGKILGGAPVNFAYHAMQLGAVGVAISSVGDDELGREIIDSVNSKGVENCIAVNNYPTGTVGVTLKDGKPDYTIYENVAWDFIELTSGAIQKLQQADAICFGTLAQRSAV
;
A
#
# COMPACT_ATOMS: atom_id res chain seq x y z
N MET A 1 -4.41 -2.36 -6.85
CA MET A 1 -4.84 -2.99 -5.59
C MET A 1 -3.73 -3.88 -5.06
N GLY A 2 -3.46 -3.86 -3.77
CA GLY A 2 -2.45 -4.68 -3.11
C GLY A 2 -1.81 -3.95 -1.93
N GLU A 3 -0.56 -4.28 -1.62
CA GLU A 3 0.17 -3.78 -0.47
C GLU A 3 0.40 -2.25 -0.52
N VAL A 4 0.30 -1.64 0.66
CA VAL A 4 0.84 -0.32 0.99
C VAL A 4 1.57 -0.43 2.32
N LEU A 5 2.72 0.17 2.43
CA LEU A 5 3.60 -0.04 3.57
C LEU A 5 4.61 1.09 3.74
N TRP A 6 5.32 1.08 4.86
CA TRP A 6 6.52 1.86 5.06
C TRP A 6 7.78 1.01 4.92
N ASP A 7 8.68 1.40 4.03
CA ASP A 7 10.06 0.91 4.03
C ASP A 7 10.83 1.65 5.14
N LEU A 8 11.23 0.90 6.17
CA LEU A 8 11.94 1.43 7.33
C LEU A 8 13.44 1.38 7.06
N LEU A 9 14.02 2.54 6.82
CA LEU A 9 15.45 2.75 6.59
C LEU A 9 16.13 3.25 7.88
N PRO A 10 17.46 3.11 8.02
CA PRO A 10 18.17 3.65 9.18
C PRO A 10 17.95 5.14 9.42
N ASP A 11 17.76 5.91 8.34
CA ASP A 11 17.63 7.37 8.39
C ASP A 11 16.18 7.86 8.25
N GLY A 12 15.18 6.96 8.31
CA GLY A 12 13.78 7.33 8.20
C GLY A 12 12.91 6.28 7.54
N LYS A 13 11.75 6.69 7.03
CA LYS A 13 10.82 5.80 6.34
C LYS A 13 10.39 6.38 5.00
N ILE A 14 10.15 5.50 4.04
CA ILE A 14 9.69 5.85 2.70
C ILE A 14 8.39 5.11 2.43
N LEU A 15 7.39 5.81 1.86
CA LEU A 15 6.14 5.18 1.42
C LEU A 15 6.45 4.20 0.29
N GLY A 16 6.10 2.95 0.50
CA GLY A 16 6.29 1.82 -0.41
C GLY A 16 4.98 1.11 -0.75
N GLY A 17 5.13 0.09 -1.58
CA GLY A 17 4.03 -0.71 -2.12
C GLY A 17 3.93 -0.55 -3.63
N ALA A 18 4.16 -1.64 -4.37
CA ALA A 18 4.15 -1.60 -5.84
C ALA A 18 2.82 -1.10 -6.42
N PRO A 19 1.62 -1.49 -5.90
CA PRO A 19 0.35 -1.01 -6.42
C PRO A 19 0.13 0.50 -6.23
N VAL A 20 0.57 1.07 -5.11
CA VAL A 20 0.46 2.51 -4.86
C VAL A 20 1.42 3.28 -5.75
N ASN A 21 2.64 2.80 -5.91
CA ASN A 21 3.61 3.39 -6.84
C ASN A 21 3.09 3.36 -8.27
N PHE A 22 2.47 2.25 -8.70
CA PHE A 22 1.84 2.15 -10.01
C PHE A 22 0.74 3.21 -10.19
N ALA A 23 -0.18 3.34 -9.22
CA ALA A 23 -1.26 4.33 -9.27
C ALA A 23 -0.70 5.77 -9.35
N TYR A 24 0.34 6.08 -8.59
CA TYR A 24 1.02 7.37 -8.63
C TYR A 24 1.64 7.66 -10.01
N HIS A 25 2.38 6.73 -10.59
CA HIS A 25 3.01 6.93 -11.90
C HIS A 25 1.98 7.01 -13.03
N ALA A 26 0.91 6.20 -12.97
CA ALA A 26 -0.19 6.30 -13.93
C ALA A 26 -0.84 7.69 -13.88
N MET A 27 -1.05 8.24 -12.68
CA MET A 27 -1.57 9.59 -12.49
C MET A 27 -0.62 10.66 -13.08
N GLN A 28 0.70 10.53 -12.90
CA GLN A 28 1.68 11.43 -13.50
C GLN A 28 1.64 11.42 -15.04
N LEU A 29 1.15 10.34 -15.63
CA LEU A 29 0.97 10.19 -17.07
C LEU A 29 -0.44 10.58 -17.56
N GLY A 30 -1.25 11.19 -16.69
CA GLY A 30 -2.56 11.73 -17.05
C GLY A 30 -3.75 10.79 -16.81
N ALA A 31 -3.55 9.62 -16.19
CA ALA A 31 -4.65 8.76 -15.78
C ALA A 31 -5.21 9.19 -14.40
N VAL A 32 -6.36 8.64 -14.02
CA VAL A 32 -6.86 8.70 -12.66
C VAL A 32 -6.35 7.47 -11.91
N GLY A 33 -5.37 7.67 -11.02
CA GLY A 33 -4.82 6.59 -10.20
C GLY A 33 -5.61 6.41 -8.91
N VAL A 34 -6.09 5.20 -8.64
CA VAL A 34 -6.81 4.85 -7.40
C VAL A 34 -6.06 3.74 -6.67
N ALA A 35 -5.68 3.99 -5.41
CA ALA A 35 -5.07 2.99 -4.55
C ALA A 35 -6.15 2.27 -3.73
N ILE A 36 -6.17 0.94 -3.80
CA ILE A 36 -7.04 0.09 -2.97
C ILE A 36 -6.14 -0.82 -2.14
N SER A 37 -6.22 -0.67 -0.81
CA SER A 37 -5.39 -1.38 0.16
C SER A 37 -6.05 -1.40 1.53
N SER A 38 -5.31 -1.83 2.57
CA SER A 38 -5.69 -1.67 3.97
C SER A 38 -4.49 -1.24 4.81
N VAL A 39 -4.76 -0.44 5.85
CA VAL A 39 -3.81 -0.03 6.88
C VAL A 39 -4.37 -0.31 8.27
N GLY A 40 -3.52 -0.31 9.27
CA GLY A 40 -3.93 -0.44 10.67
C GLY A 40 -4.55 0.85 11.23
N ASP A 41 -5.31 0.72 12.31
CA ASP A 41 -5.75 1.86 13.13
C ASP A 41 -4.60 2.33 14.04
N ASP A 42 -3.51 2.75 13.41
CA ASP A 42 -2.30 3.22 14.07
C ASP A 42 -1.77 4.51 13.41
N GLU A 43 -0.72 5.09 13.98
CA GLU A 43 -0.12 6.32 13.48
C GLU A 43 0.46 6.13 12.07
N LEU A 44 1.12 5.00 11.82
CA LEU A 44 1.71 4.70 10.51
C LEU A 44 0.64 4.58 9.42
N GLY A 45 -0.54 4.04 9.75
CA GLY A 45 -1.67 3.94 8.83
C GLY A 45 -2.24 5.31 8.46
N ARG A 46 -2.41 6.19 9.45
CA ARG A 46 -2.84 7.58 9.22
C ARG A 46 -1.85 8.33 8.33
N GLU A 47 -0.55 8.21 8.60
CA GLU A 47 0.49 8.84 7.80
C GLU A 47 0.53 8.30 6.35
N ILE A 48 0.24 7.00 6.13
CA ILE A 48 0.11 6.45 4.76
C ILE A 48 -1.03 7.14 4.02
N ILE A 49 -2.22 7.22 4.63
CA ILE A 49 -3.39 7.85 4.01
C ILE A 49 -3.08 9.31 3.67
N ASP A 50 -2.49 10.05 4.59
CA ASP A 50 -2.11 11.44 4.37
C ASP A 50 -1.07 11.59 3.25
N SER A 51 -0.07 10.70 3.21
CA SER A 51 0.96 10.69 2.18
C SER A 51 0.39 10.39 0.79
N VAL A 52 -0.52 9.43 0.68
CA VAL A 52 -1.19 9.09 -0.58
C VAL A 52 -2.04 10.26 -1.06
N ASN A 53 -2.82 10.87 -0.16
CA ASN A 53 -3.64 12.05 -0.45
C ASN A 53 -2.80 13.24 -0.91
N SER A 54 -1.68 13.53 -0.23
CA SER A 54 -0.80 14.66 -0.56
C SER A 54 -0.16 14.51 -1.95
N LYS A 55 -0.03 13.29 -2.45
CA LYS A 55 0.46 12.99 -3.80
C LYS A 55 -0.64 13.10 -4.88
N GLY A 56 -1.89 13.36 -4.50
CA GLY A 56 -3.02 13.45 -5.42
C GLY A 56 -3.55 12.10 -5.91
N VAL A 57 -3.11 11.01 -5.35
CA VAL A 57 -3.63 9.67 -5.67
C VAL A 57 -4.96 9.49 -4.94
N GLU A 58 -6.03 9.17 -5.67
CA GLU A 58 -7.28 8.78 -5.03
C GLU A 58 -7.09 7.47 -4.27
N ASN A 59 -7.77 7.30 -3.15
CA ASN A 59 -7.64 6.08 -2.39
C ASN A 59 -8.97 5.54 -1.85
N CYS A 60 -9.03 4.23 -1.76
CA CYS A 60 -10.01 3.43 -1.04
C CYS A 60 -9.24 2.51 -0.08
N ILE A 61 -8.41 3.10 0.79
CA ILE A 61 -7.63 2.40 1.79
C ILE A 61 -8.52 2.18 3.01
N ALA A 62 -8.83 0.91 3.31
CA ALA A 62 -9.58 0.54 4.50
C ALA A 62 -8.69 0.57 5.75
N VAL A 63 -9.30 0.81 6.90
CA VAL A 63 -8.63 0.70 8.21
C VAL A 63 -9.14 -0.57 8.89
N ASN A 64 -8.24 -1.44 9.33
CA ASN A 64 -8.59 -2.66 10.04
C ASN A 64 -7.79 -2.84 11.35
N ASN A 65 -7.99 -3.94 12.05
CA ASN A 65 -7.38 -4.20 13.37
C ASN A 65 -5.97 -4.82 13.31
N TYR A 66 -5.40 -4.98 12.13
CA TYR A 66 -4.05 -5.47 11.97
C TYR A 66 -3.07 -4.29 11.92
N PRO A 67 -1.79 -4.49 12.32
CA PRO A 67 -0.81 -3.42 12.26
C PRO A 67 -0.56 -2.97 10.81
N THR A 68 -0.26 -1.69 10.63
CA THR A 68 0.14 -1.16 9.32
C THR A 68 1.39 -1.88 8.80
N GLY A 69 1.40 -2.23 7.53
CA GLY A 69 2.50 -2.93 6.90
C GLY A 69 3.80 -2.14 6.93
N THR A 70 4.87 -2.82 7.32
CA THR A 70 6.23 -2.27 7.28
C THR A 70 7.20 -3.28 6.69
N VAL A 71 8.28 -2.78 6.12
CA VAL A 71 9.42 -3.57 5.65
C VAL A 71 10.67 -3.04 6.32
N GLY A 72 11.34 -3.90 7.08
CA GLY A 72 12.66 -3.58 7.63
C GLY A 72 13.72 -3.67 6.53
N VAL A 73 14.51 -2.62 6.36
CA VAL A 73 15.63 -2.60 5.43
C VAL A 73 16.94 -2.50 6.22
N THR A 74 17.73 -3.55 6.18
CA THR A 74 19.06 -3.59 6.81
C THR A 74 20.12 -3.79 5.74
N LEU A 75 21.33 -3.30 6.02
CA LEU A 75 22.48 -3.54 5.14
C LEU A 75 23.26 -4.74 5.67
N LYS A 76 23.35 -5.81 4.88
CA LYS A 76 24.19 -6.95 5.15
C LYS A 76 25.29 -7.04 4.08
N ASP A 77 26.53 -6.88 4.49
CA ASP A 77 27.70 -6.84 3.57
C ASP A 77 27.55 -5.80 2.44
N GLY A 78 26.96 -4.63 2.76
CA GLY A 78 26.72 -3.57 1.79
C GLY A 78 25.56 -3.79 0.83
N LYS A 79 24.79 -4.89 1.01
CA LYS A 79 23.60 -5.20 0.22
C LYS A 79 22.35 -5.02 1.09
N PRO A 80 21.26 -4.49 0.52
CA PRO A 80 19.99 -4.40 1.25
C PRO A 80 19.41 -5.80 1.49
N ASP A 81 19.04 -6.05 2.73
CA ASP A 81 18.32 -7.23 3.19
C ASP A 81 16.93 -6.75 3.67
N TYR A 82 15.88 -7.32 3.11
CA TYR A 82 14.50 -6.89 3.33
C TYR A 82 13.77 -7.90 4.20
N THR A 83 13.16 -7.41 5.27
CA THR A 83 12.24 -8.20 6.10
C THR A 83 10.82 -7.68 5.90
N ILE A 84 10.01 -8.43 5.16
CA ILE A 84 8.60 -8.15 4.95
C ILE A 84 7.80 -8.86 6.04
N TYR A 85 7.21 -8.10 6.95
CA TYR A 85 6.41 -8.67 8.05
C TYR A 85 5.09 -9.22 7.54
N GLU A 86 4.62 -10.29 8.20
CA GLU A 86 3.36 -10.96 7.90
C GLU A 86 2.28 -10.59 8.92
N ASN A 87 1.02 -10.92 8.62
CA ASN A 87 -0.14 -10.59 9.45
C ASN A 87 -0.30 -9.09 9.68
N VAL A 88 -0.09 -8.34 8.64
CA VAL A 88 -0.28 -6.88 8.61
C VAL A 88 -1.55 -6.51 7.83
N ALA A 89 -1.99 -5.27 7.95
CA ALA A 89 -3.30 -4.83 7.46
C ALA A 89 -3.56 -5.14 5.98
N TRP A 90 -2.58 -5.01 5.10
CA TRP A 90 -2.75 -5.31 3.67
C TRP A 90 -2.76 -6.82 3.32
N ASP A 91 -2.48 -7.71 4.26
CA ASP A 91 -2.77 -9.15 4.09
C ASP A 91 -4.28 -9.44 4.15
N PHE A 92 -5.07 -8.50 4.70
CA PHE A 92 -6.50 -8.59 4.94
C PHE A 92 -7.24 -7.40 4.30
N ILE A 93 -7.05 -7.22 2.99
CA ILE A 93 -7.70 -6.12 2.26
C ILE A 93 -9.20 -6.37 2.16
N GLU A 94 -9.99 -5.46 2.72
CA GLU A 94 -11.44 -5.48 2.61
C GLU A 94 -11.90 -4.56 1.48
N LEU A 95 -12.76 -5.09 0.62
CA LEU A 95 -13.38 -4.30 -0.44
C LEU A 95 -14.59 -3.54 0.13
N THR A 96 -14.37 -2.27 0.44
CA THR A 96 -15.46 -1.36 0.80
C THR A 96 -16.37 -1.09 -0.39
N SER A 97 -17.59 -0.61 -0.15
CA SER A 97 -18.51 -0.22 -1.22
C SER A 97 -17.88 0.83 -2.17
N GLY A 98 -17.09 1.75 -1.64
CA GLY A 98 -16.35 2.72 -2.45
C GLY A 98 -15.29 2.08 -3.32
N ALA A 99 -14.54 1.09 -2.80
CA ALA A 99 -13.57 0.33 -3.57
C ALA A 99 -14.25 -0.46 -4.70
N ILE A 100 -15.38 -1.13 -4.42
CA ILE A 100 -16.15 -1.87 -5.42
C ILE A 100 -16.62 -0.93 -6.54
N GLN A 101 -17.15 0.24 -6.19
CA GLN A 101 -17.59 1.23 -7.18
C GLN A 101 -16.43 1.69 -8.08
N LYS A 102 -15.25 1.97 -7.51
CA LYS A 102 -14.06 2.35 -8.27
C LYS A 102 -13.59 1.24 -9.21
N LEU A 103 -13.60 -0.01 -8.73
CA LEU A 103 -13.24 -1.17 -9.56
C LEU A 103 -14.20 -1.36 -10.74
N GLN A 104 -15.51 -1.15 -10.55
CA GLN A 104 -16.51 -1.26 -11.62
C GLN A 104 -16.38 -0.17 -12.68
N GLN A 105 -15.80 0.97 -12.34
CA GLN A 105 -15.61 2.12 -13.22
C GLN A 105 -14.21 2.18 -13.85
N ALA A 106 -13.30 1.29 -13.44
CA ALA A 106 -11.92 1.31 -13.88
C ALA A 106 -11.76 0.77 -15.30
N ASP A 107 -10.98 1.47 -16.12
CA ASP A 107 -10.56 1.00 -17.46
C ASP A 107 -9.51 -0.11 -17.36
N ALA A 108 -8.72 -0.12 -16.29
CA ALA A 108 -7.69 -1.11 -16.03
C ALA A 108 -7.49 -1.34 -14.54
N ILE A 109 -7.17 -2.57 -14.16
CA ILE A 109 -6.88 -2.96 -12.77
C ILE A 109 -5.49 -3.57 -12.72
N CYS A 110 -4.61 -2.95 -11.92
CA CYS A 110 -3.32 -3.51 -11.55
C CYS A 110 -3.43 -4.10 -10.14
N PHE A 111 -2.98 -5.34 -9.95
CA PHE A 111 -2.93 -5.98 -8.63
C PHE A 111 -1.57 -6.62 -8.40
N GLY A 112 -1.08 -6.52 -7.15
CA GLY A 112 0.18 -7.13 -6.74
C GLY A 112 0.00 -8.59 -6.32
N THR A 113 1.03 -9.41 -6.55
CA THR A 113 1.05 -10.81 -6.10
C THR A 113 1.47 -10.96 -4.63
N LEU A 114 2.17 -9.96 -4.07
CA LEU A 114 2.60 -9.99 -2.68
C LEU A 114 1.41 -10.05 -1.70
N ALA A 115 0.34 -9.29 -1.98
CA ALA A 115 -0.89 -9.31 -1.20
C ALA A 115 -1.70 -10.63 -1.35
N GLN A 116 -1.23 -11.58 -2.15
CA GLN A 116 -1.82 -12.90 -2.34
C GLN A 116 -0.95 -14.01 -1.71
N ARG A 117 -0.03 -13.65 -0.83
CA ARG A 117 0.93 -14.59 -0.22
C ARG A 117 0.29 -15.56 0.79
N SER A 118 -0.91 -15.23 1.27
CA SER A 118 -1.68 -16.08 2.19
C SER A 118 -3.06 -16.40 1.60
N ALA A 119 -3.59 -17.57 1.93
CA ALA A 119 -4.97 -17.93 1.62
C ALA A 119 -5.89 -17.31 2.70
N VAL A 120 -6.45 -16.15 2.41
CA VAL A 120 -7.46 -15.47 3.24
C VAL A 120 -8.75 -15.39 2.44
#